data_de92f7b5b1977935e469a8e48fcf41e6
#
_entry.id   de92f7b5b1977935e469a8e48fcf41e6
#
_cell.length_a   1.000
_cell.length_b   1.000
_cell.length_c   1.000
_cell.angle_alpha   90.00
_cell.angle_beta   90.00
_cell.angle_gamma   90.00
#
_symmetry.space_group_name_H-M   'P 1'
#
loop_
_entity.id
_entity.type
_entity.pdbx_description
1 polymer ?
#
loop_
_entity_poly.entity_id
_entity_poly.type
_entity_poly.pdbx_seq_one_letter_code
_entity_poly.pdbx_strand_id
1 'polypeptide(L)'
;LVVAVTLAWLGPPLVELLYDPRYATAGGILVAIACIQMIQVIPISYEYSALAAADSRGFFVMQSTRAVIYFALVAGGAYLFGLAGLLAGQALSQVLCYPVTVWLARKHNAWDPRHDLIGIVLALAAAALSFSLHEEAIRAALLP
;
A
#
# COMPACT_ATOMS: atom_id res chain seq x y z
N LEU A 1 -9.72 1.32 -4.61
CA LEU A 1 -9.46 2.69 -4.15
C LEU A 1 -10.54 3.16 -3.18
N VAL A 2 -11.84 3.08 -3.53
CA VAL A 2 -12.96 3.56 -2.69
C VAL A 2 -12.88 3.00 -1.26
N VAL A 3 -12.74 1.69 -1.09
CA VAL A 3 -12.64 1.05 0.24
C VAL A 3 -11.46 1.59 1.04
N ALA A 4 -10.28 1.74 0.40
CA ALA A 4 -9.09 2.27 1.08
C ALA A 4 -9.28 3.73 1.51
N VAL A 5 -9.90 4.57 0.67
CA VAL A 5 -10.24 5.96 1.00
C VAL A 5 -11.24 6.00 2.17
N THR A 6 -12.29 5.18 2.12
CA THR A 6 -13.29 5.12 3.20
C THR A 6 -12.65 4.70 4.53
N LEU A 7 -11.78 3.68 4.52
CA LEU A 7 -11.06 3.25 5.72
C LEU A 7 -10.07 4.29 6.23
N ALA A 8 -9.42 5.03 5.33
CA ALA A 8 -8.52 6.12 5.72
C ALA A 8 -9.27 7.30 6.36
N TRP A 9 -10.47 7.59 5.92
CA TRP A 9 -11.27 8.71 6.44
C TRP A 9 -12.04 8.37 7.70
N LEU A 10 -12.61 7.15 7.76
CA LEU A 10 -13.43 6.70 8.87
C LEU A 10 -12.67 5.82 9.88
N GLY A 11 -11.37 5.59 9.67
CA GLY A 11 -10.58 4.70 10.53
C GLY A 11 -10.67 5.02 12.01
N PRO A 12 -10.31 6.24 12.48
CA PRO A 12 -10.41 6.58 13.88
C PRO A 12 -11.83 6.47 14.45
N PRO A 13 -12.88 7.10 13.85
CA PRO A 13 -14.23 6.97 14.37
C PRO A 13 -14.79 5.54 14.29
N LEU A 14 -14.33 4.74 13.33
CA LEU A 14 -14.72 3.33 13.24
C LEU A 14 -14.13 2.51 14.39
N VAL A 15 -12.87 2.76 14.73
CA VAL A 15 -12.22 2.08 15.87
C VAL A 15 -12.85 2.51 17.18
N GLU A 16 -13.16 3.80 17.37
CA GLU A 16 -13.85 4.30 18.57
C GLU A 16 -15.27 3.74 18.72
N LEU A 17 -15.97 3.52 17.61
CA LEU A 17 -17.32 2.95 17.62
C LEU A 17 -17.33 1.45 17.90
N LEU A 18 -16.34 0.71 17.39
CA LEU A 18 -16.32 -0.75 17.47
C LEU A 18 -15.53 -1.29 18.65
N TYR A 19 -14.61 -0.50 19.20
CA TYR A 19 -13.65 -0.93 20.20
C TYR A 19 -13.60 0.03 21.39
N ASP A 20 -13.07 -0.45 22.52
CA ASP A 20 -12.78 0.32 23.73
C ASP A 20 -11.74 1.44 23.45
N PRO A 21 -11.76 2.60 24.14
CA PRO A 21 -10.77 3.67 24.06
C PRO A 21 -9.29 3.23 24.15
N ARG A 22 -9.03 2.04 24.71
CA ARG A 22 -7.69 1.44 24.74
C ARG A 22 -7.11 1.18 23.35
N TYR A 23 -7.95 1.08 22.32
CA TYR A 23 -7.56 0.81 20.94
C TYR A 23 -7.51 2.07 20.07
N ALA A 24 -7.61 3.27 20.64
CA ALA A 24 -7.59 4.52 19.88
C ALA A 24 -6.36 4.66 18.97
N THR A 25 -5.19 4.17 19.41
CA THR A 25 -3.97 4.14 18.58
C THR A 25 -4.09 3.25 17.35
N ALA A 26 -4.93 2.22 17.38
CA ALA A 26 -5.18 1.35 16.22
C ALA A 26 -5.86 2.11 15.07
N GLY A 27 -6.62 3.16 15.35
CA GLY A 27 -7.21 4.05 14.34
C GLY A 27 -6.14 4.72 13.47
N GLY A 28 -5.07 5.23 14.08
CA GLY A 28 -3.94 5.83 13.36
C GLY A 28 -3.18 4.81 12.49
N ILE A 29 -2.98 3.60 13.01
CA ILE A 29 -2.36 2.50 12.25
C ILE A 29 -3.23 2.12 11.04
N LEU A 30 -4.55 2.03 11.23
CA LEU A 30 -5.50 1.72 10.16
C LEU A 30 -5.44 2.76 9.04
N VAL A 31 -5.39 4.05 9.37
CA VAL A 31 -5.24 5.14 8.39
C VAL A 31 -3.91 4.98 7.63
N ALA A 32 -2.80 4.75 8.33
CA ALA A 32 -1.49 4.59 7.70
C ALA A 32 -1.47 3.40 6.71
N ILE A 33 -2.00 2.25 7.10
CA ILE A 33 -2.12 1.07 6.23
C ILE A 33 -3.04 1.38 5.04
N ALA A 34 -4.18 2.01 5.25
CA ALA A 34 -5.10 2.37 4.18
C ALA A 34 -4.45 3.30 3.14
N CYS A 35 -3.67 4.29 3.58
CA CYS A 35 -2.90 5.17 2.69
C CYS A 35 -1.87 4.39 1.85
N ILE A 36 -1.14 3.45 2.45
CA ILE A 36 -0.19 2.60 1.73
C ILE A 36 -0.91 1.74 0.68
N GLN A 37 -2.07 1.19 1.02
CA GLN A 37 -2.87 0.35 0.12
C GLN A 37 -3.47 1.12 -1.06
N MET A 38 -3.66 2.44 -0.96
CA MET A 38 -4.10 3.25 -2.11
C MET A 38 -3.11 3.20 -3.28
N ILE A 39 -1.81 3.14 -2.97
CA ILE A 39 -0.75 3.04 -3.99
C ILE A 39 -0.78 1.67 -4.69
N GLN A 40 -1.11 0.62 -3.96
CA GLN A 40 -1.15 -0.76 -4.48
C GLN A 40 -2.28 -0.99 -5.50
N VAL A 41 -3.32 -0.18 -5.50
CA VAL A 41 -4.45 -0.34 -6.44
C VAL A 41 -4.02 -0.24 -7.90
N ILE A 42 -2.97 0.54 -8.19
CA ILE A 42 -2.49 0.76 -9.55
C ILE A 42 -1.85 -0.50 -10.15
N PRO A 43 -0.82 -1.10 -9.52
CA PRO A 43 -0.18 -2.30 -10.07
C PRO A 43 -1.09 -3.53 -10.11
N ILE A 44 -2.12 -3.60 -9.26
CA ILE A 44 -3.06 -4.73 -9.24
C ILE A 44 -3.80 -4.91 -10.57
N SER A 45 -4.01 -3.82 -11.32
CA SER A 45 -4.65 -3.87 -12.65
C SER A 45 -3.82 -4.68 -13.66
N TYR A 46 -2.51 -4.76 -13.45
CA TYR A 46 -1.59 -5.45 -14.36
C TYR A 46 -1.21 -6.86 -13.91
N GLU A 47 -1.46 -7.21 -12.65
CA GLU A 47 -1.06 -8.50 -12.10
C GLU A 47 -1.63 -9.68 -12.89
N TYR A 48 -2.86 -9.54 -13.35
CA TYR A 48 -3.54 -10.61 -14.10
C TYR A 48 -3.25 -10.61 -15.59
N SER A 49 -2.54 -9.62 -16.13
CA SER A 49 -2.21 -9.56 -17.56
C SER A 49 -1.37 -10.75 -18.03
N ALA A 50 -0.42 -11.19 -17.20
CA ALA A 50 0.40 -12.36 -17.46
C ALA A 50 -0.41 -13.67 -17.45
N LEU A 51 -1.34 -13.81 -16.51
CA LEU A 51 -2.23 -14.98 -16.46
C LEU A 51 -3.18 -15.00 -17.66
N ALA A 52 -3.73 -13.86 -18.06
CA ALA A 52 -4.56 -13.74 -19.26
C ALA A 52 -3.79 -14.11 -20.54
N ALA A 53 -2.47 -13.85 -20.56
CA ALA A 53 -1.56 -14.24 -21.64
C ALA A 53 -1.01 -15.67 -21.50
N ALA A 54 -1.50 -16.48 -20.54
CA ALA A 54 -1.01 -17.82 -20.20
C ALA A 54 0.49 -17.88 -19.84
N ASP A 55 1.08 -16.76 -19.40
CA ASP A 55 2.48 -16.68 -18.93
C ASP A 55 2.58 -16.93 -17.41
N SER A 56 2.29 -18.16 -17.01
CA SER A 56 2.37 -18.56 -15.59
C SER A 56 3.78 -18.42 -15.02
N ARG A 57 4.83 -18.59 -15.86
CA ARG A 57 6.23 -18.42 -15.43
C ARG A 57 6.55 -16.97 -15.13
N GLY A 58 6.14 -16.04 -16.00
CA GLY A 58 6.32 -14.61 -15.78
C GLY A 58 5.58 -14.13 -14.52
N PHE A 59 4.36 -14.60 -14.34
CA PHE A 59 3.58 -14.33 -13.13
C PHE A 59 4.26 -14.85 -11.86
N PHE A 60 4.76 -16.09 -11.88
CA PHE A 60 5.47 -16.68 -10.76
C PHE A 60 6.74 -15.89 -10.41
N VAL A 61 7.56 -15.51 -11.39
CA VAL A 61 8.78 -14.72 -11.16
C VAL A 61 8.43 -13.37 -10.55
N MET A 62 7.42 -12.68 -11.07
CA MET A 62 6.94 -11.40 -10.52
C MET A 62 6.52 -11.56 -9.06
N GLN A 63 5.66 -12.53 -8.75
CA GLN A 63 5.15 -12.72 -7.39
C GLN A 63 6.25 -13.13 -6.41
N SER A 64 7.18 -13.99 -6.83
CA SER A 64 8.32 -14.39 -5.99
C SER A 64 9.24 -13.21 -5.70
N THR A 65 9.55 -12.39 -6.70
CA THR A 65 10.38 -11.19 -6.54
C THR A 65 9.71 -10.20 -5.59
N ARG A 66 8.41 -9.95 -5.76
CA ARG A 66 7.63 -9.09 -4.87
C ARG A 66 7.63 -9.62 -3.44
N ALA A 67 7.43 -10.92 -3.25
CA ALA A 67 7.44 -11.53 -1.92
C ALA A 67 8.80 -11.34 -1.23
N VAL A 68 9.90 -11.59 -1.92
CA VAL A 68 11.25 -11.40 -1.37
C VAL A 68 11.49 -9.94 -0.97
N ILE A 69 11.19 -8.98 -1.85
CA ILE A 69 11.34 -7.54 -1.58
C ILE A 69 10.48 -7.14 -0.38
N TYR A 70 9.21 -7.56 -0.38
CA TYR A 70 8.26 -7.24 0.69
C TYR A 70 8.75 -7.76 2.05
N PHE A 71 9.05 -9.04 2.15
CA PHE A 71 9.50 -9.64 3.42
C PHE A 71 10.83 -9.04 3.89
N ALA A 72 11.79 -8.80 3.00
CA ALA A 72 13.07 -8.19 3.36
C ALA A 72 12.89 -6.77 3.93
N LEU A 73 12.06 -5.94 3.29
CA LEU A 73 11.86 -4.56 3.72
C LEU A 73 10.98 -4.46 4.97
N VAL A 74 9.93 -5.26 5.07
CA VAL A 74 9.05 -5.24 6.24
C VAL A 74 9.78 -5.80 7.46
N ALA A 75 10.46 -6.94 7.35
CA ALA A 75 11.22 -7.52 8.45
C ALA A 75 12.42 -6.64 8.85
N GLY A 76 13.17 -6.13 7.88
CA GLY A 76 14.28 -5.20 8.13
C GLY A 76 13.81 -3.90 8.76
N GLY A 77 12.74 -3.31 8.26
CA GLY A 77 12.12 -2.11 8.82
C GLY A 77 11.64 -2.32 10.25
N ALA A 78 10.92 -3.42 10.49
CA ALA A 78 10.44 -3.77 11.82
C ALA A 78 11.59 -3.97 12.83
N TYR A 79 12.67 -4.59 12.40
CA TYR A 79 13.85 -4.81 13.25
C TYR A 79 14.57 -3.50 13.62
N LEU A 80 14.70 -2.57 12.66
CA LEU A 80 15.46 -1.33 12.86
C LEU A 80 14.66 -0.22 13.58
N PHE A 81 13.38 -0.10 13.26
CA PHE A 81 12.54 1.04 13.67
C PHE A 81 11.17 0.63 14.23
N GLY A 82 10.98 -0.64 14.59
CA GLY A 82 9.72 -1.13 15.15
C GLY A 82 8.53 -0.96 14.21
N LEU A 83 7.38 -0.54 14.74
CA LEU A 83 6.14 -0.39 13.97
C LEU A 83 6.25 0.65 12.84
N ALA A 84 6.89 1.78 13.10
CA ALA A 84 7.10 2.81 12.08
C ALA A 84 7.95 2.28 10.91
N GLY A 85 9.00 1.51 11.22
CA GLY A 85 9.85 0.87 10.22
C GLY A 85 9.11 -0.22 9.42
N LEU A 86 8.21 -0.97 10.06
CA LEU A 86 7.37 -1.95 9.38
C LEU A 86 6.49 -1.27 8.32
N LEU A 87 5.79 -0.19 8.70
CA LEU A 87 4.93 0.55 7.77
C LEU A 87 5.73 1.25 6.66
N ALA A 88 6.88 1.83 6.99
CA ALA A 88 7.79 2.41 6.01
C ALA A 88 8.33 1.34 5.04
N GLY A 89 8.72 0.17 5.55
CA GLY A 89 9.14 -0.99 4.75
C GLY A 89 8.06 -1.47 3.79
N GLN A 90 6.81 -1.52 4.27
CA GLN A 90 5.65 -1.85 3.44
C GLN A 90 5.45 -0.82 2.32
N ALA A 91 5.48 0.48 2.63
CA ALA A 91 5.35 1.54 1.62
C ALA A 91 6.49 1.49 0.58
N LEU A 92 7.73 1.32 1.05
CA LEU A 92 8.89 1.23 0.17
C LEU A 92 8.84 -0.01 -0.73
N SER A 93 8.33 -1.14 -0.23
CA SER A 93 8.17 -2.35 -1.03
C SER A 93 7.24 -2.13 -2.22
N GLN A 94 6.15 -1.36 -2.07
CA GLN A 94 5.23 -1.04 -3.17
C GLN A 94 5.96 -0.27 -4.29
N VAL A 95 6.78 0.70 -3.90
CA VAL A 95 7.56 1.51 -4.86
C VAL A 95 8.60 0.66 -5.58
N LEU A 96 9.35 -0.19 -4.85
CA LEU A 96 10.37 -1.04 -5.43
C LEU A 96 9.81 -2.20 -6.27
N CYS A 97 8.60 -2.67 -5.96
CA CYS A 97 7.95 -3.72 -6.75
C CYS A 97 7.28 -3.19 -8.03
N TYR A 98 6.99 -1.89 -8.11
CA TYR A 98 6.33 -1.29 -9.27
C TYR A 98 7.07 -1.52 -10.59
N PRO A 99 8.41 -1.33 -10.72
CA PRO A 99 9.13 -1.61 -11.96
C PRO A 99 9.02 -3.05 -12.44
N VAL A 100 8.95 -4.02 -11.51
CA VAL A 100 8.79 -5.46 -11.85
C VAL A 100 7.42 -5.70 -12.47
N THR A 101 6.37 -5.10 -11.91
CA THR A 101 5.01 -5.19 -12.45
C THR A 101 4.90 -4.52 -13.82
N VAL A 102 5.49 -3.33 -13.99
CA VAL A 102 5.53 -2.61 -15.28
C VAL A 102 6.29 -3.41 -16.34
N TRP A 103 7.41 -4.04 -15.97
CA TRP A 103 8.16 -4.89 -16.90
C TRP A 103 7.29 -6.02 -17.45
N LEU A 104 6.55 -6.71 -16.59
CA LEU A 104 5.67 -7.79 -16.99
C LEU A 104 4.47 -7.29 -17.82
N ALA A 105 3.85 -6.17 -17.42
CA ALA A 105 2.76 -5.55 -18.14
C ALA A 105 3.18 -5.10 -19.55
N ARG A 106 4.39 -4.54 -19.70
CA ARG A 106 4.96 -4.19 -21.02
C ARG A 106 5.19 -5.41 -21.90
N LYS A 107 5.66 -6.50 -21.32
CA LYS A 107 5.87 -7.76 -22.06
C LYS A 107 4.58 -8.25 -22.75
N HIS A 108 3.43 -8.00 -22.13
CA HIS A 108 2.12 -8.41 -22.62
C HIS A 108 1.30 -7.28 -23.26
N ASN A 109 1.93 -6.12 -23.56
CA ASN A 109 1.29 -4.94 -24.14
C ASN A 109 0.07 -4.43 -23.34
N ALA A 110 0.06 -4.67 -22.02
CA ALA A 110 -1.03 -4.29 -21.12
C ALA A 110 -0.75 -2.99 -20.36
N TRP A 111 0.45 -2.41 -20.47
CA TRP A 111 0.84 -1.23 -19.71
C TRP A 111 0.32 0.07 -20.34
N ASP A 112 -0.39 0.86 -19.54
CA ASP A 112 -0.88 2.20 -19.88
C ASP A 112 -0.30 3.25 -18.93
N PRO A 113 0.70 4.05 -19.37
CA PRO A 113 1.32 5.05 -18.52
C PRO A 113 0.37 6.20 -18.13
N ARG A 114 -0.68 6.46 -18.92
CA ARG A 114 -1.66 7.50 -18.59
C ARG A 114 -2.55 7.06 -17.43
N HIS A 115 -3.00 5.81 -17.47
CA HIS A 115 -3.75 5.20 -16.37
C HIS A 115 -2.94 5.24 -15.07
N ASP A 116 -1.65 4.89 -15.14
CA ASP A 116 -0.76 4.90 -13.98
C ASP A 116 -0.55 6.30 -13.42
N LEU A 117 -0.28 7.29 -14.28
CA LEU A 117 -0.10 8.67 -13.84
C LEU A 117 -1.34 9.21 -13.13
N ILE A 118 -2.52 9.01 -13.71
CA ILE A 118 -3.80 9.43 -13.11
C ILE A 118 -4.01 8.70 -11.78
N GLY A 119 -3.81 7.38 -11.75
CA GLY A 119 -3.95 6.57 -10.56
C GLY A 119 -3.01 7.00 -9.44
N ILE A 120 -1.73 7.23 -9.75
CA ILE A 120 -0.72 7.70 -8.78
C ILE A 120 -1.11 9.06 -8.21
N VAL A 121 -1.48 10.01 -9.07
CA VAL A 121 -1.87 11.35 -8.62
C VAL A 121 -3.09 11.30 -7.71
N LEU A 122 -4.11 10.53 -8.07
CA LEU A 122 -5.31 10.35 -7.25
C LEU A 122 -5.02 9.65 -5.92
N ALA A 123 -4.19 8.60 -5.95
CA ALA A 123 -3.80 7.87 -4.74
C ALA A 123 -2.99 8.75 -3.79
N LEU A 124 -2.01 9.50 -4.31
CA LEU A 124 -1.19 10.41 -3.51
C LEU A 124 -2.02 11.58 -2.95
N ALA A 125 -2.93 12.16 -3.73
CA ALA A 125 -3.81 13.23 -3.27
C ALA A 125 -4.75 12.73 -2.16
N ALA A 126 -5.35 11.55 -2.33
CA ALA A 126 -6.21 10.94 -1.31
C ALA A 126 -5.43 10.57 -0.04
N ALA A 127 -4.22 10.02 -0.19
CA ALA A 127 -3.35 9.69 0.94
C ALA A 127 -2.89 10.95 1.69
N ALA A 128 -2.47 12.00 0.98
CA ALA A 128 -2.04 13.26 1.59
C ALA A 128 -3.19 13.93 2.35
N LEU A 129 -4.41 13.94 1.78
CA LEU A 129 -5.59 14.47 2.45
C LEU A 129 -5.94 13.65 3.70
N SER A 130 -5.93 12.32 3.60
CA SER A 130 -6.21 11.44 4.75
C SER A 130 -5.16 11.61 5.85
N PHE A 131 -3.89 11.74 5.47
CA PHE A 131 -2.80 11.97 6.42
C PHE A 131 -2.94 13.33 7.13
N SER A 132 -3.26 14.39 6.41
CA SER A 132 -3.47 15.72 6.99
C SER A 132 -4.68 15.80 7.93
N LEU A 133 -5.73 15.03 7.64
CA LEU A 133 -6.93 14.97 8.49
C LEU A 133 -6.69 14.21 9.81
N HIS A 134 -5.78 13.24 9.82
CA HIS A 134 -5.54 12.34 10.95
C HIS A 134 -4.09 12.36 11.45
N GLU A 135 -3.37 13.47 11.22
CA GLU A 135 -1.95 13.61 11.60
C GLU A 135 -1.70 13.30 13.07
N GLU A 136 -2.55 13.80 13.98
CA GLU A 136 -2.41 13.58 15.41
C GLU A 136 -2.59 12.10 15.79
N ALA A 137 -3.59 11.43 15.22
CA ALA A 137 -3.83 10.02 15.47
C ALA A 137 -2.69 9.12 14.94
N ILE A 138 -2.14 9.47 13.78
CA ILE A 138 -1.00 8.75 13.19
C ILE A 138 0.27 8.99 14.02
N ARG A 139 0.54 10.21 14.44
CA ARG A 139 1.70 10.53 15.29
C ARG A 139 1.62 9.79 16.63
N ALA A 140 0.47 9.80 17.28
CA ALA A 140 0.26 9.08 18.54
C ALA A 140 0.43 7.56 18.39
N ALA A 141 0.18 7.01 17.21
CA ALA A 141 0.34 5.59 16.93
C ALA A 141 1.79 5.17 16.59
N LEU A 142 2.58 6.08 16.00
CA LEU A 142 3.93 5.78 15.49
C LEU A 142 5.06 6.25 16.39
N LEU A 143 4.81 7.27 17.21
CA LEU A 143 5.79 7.88 18.10
C LEU A 143 5.31 7.68 19.54
N PRO A 144 5.85 6.69 20.26
CA PRO A 144 5.53 6.45 21.66
C PRO A 144 6.01 7.57 22.58
#